data_1e1b0e093c1fbd3a21da032ddc750b87
#
_entry.id   1e1b0e093c1fbd3a21da032ddc750b87
#
_cell.length_a   1.000
_cell.length_b   1.000
_cell.length_c   1.000
_cell.angle_alpha   90.00
_cell.angle_beta   90.00
_cell.angle_gamma   90.00
#
_symmetry.space_group_name_H-M   'P 1'
#
loop_
_entity.id
_entity.type
_entity.pdbx_description
1 polymer ?
#
loop_
_entity_poly.entity_id
_entity_poly.type
_entity_poly.pdbx_seq_one_letter_code
_entity_poly.pdbx_strand_id
1 'polypeptide(L)'
;MPKIIGKSLHEHRQMTRHKLFTALSTLMSERGFDSVTLADIATAAGVGRTAVYNHFPDKEALLLGFITHETEQYAQTLERALSEVSDPVEQLRTYIRQQAQLTRVFHLAPGPDLRTVLSRTTQARLREHAEIVESILKRILRAGIAEGEFPEQDIEPTVQLVNACLSGRLVPDDPEARERAVRATEAFVLRAVGTRVAVA
;
A
#
# COMPACT_ATOMS: atom_id res chain seq x y z
N MET A 1 24.94 -29.85 22.34
CA MET A 1 24.42 -28.53 22.00
C MET A 1 24.07 -28.52 20.51
N PRO A 2 22.83 -28.41 20.09
CA PRO A 2 22.51 -28.35 18.66
C PRO A 2 23.00 -27.00 18.10
N LYS A 3 23.86 -27.05 17.09
CA LYS A 3 24.22 -25.87 16.28
C LYS A 3 22.94 -25.32 15.61
N ILE A 4 22.44 -24.17 16.08
CA ILE A 4 21.42 -23.43 15.39
C ILE A 4 22.07 -22.87 14.14
N ILE A 5 21.74 -23.48 13.00
CA ILE A 5 22.23 -23.10 11.67
C ILE A 5 21.66 -21.70 11.37
N GLY A 6 22.47 -20.77 10.85
CA GLY A 6 22.11 -19.34 10.64
C GLY A 6 20.78 -19.07 9.90
N LYS A 7 20.29 -20.00 9.09
CA LYS A 7 18.95 -19.96 8.49
C LYS A 7 17.81 -19.92 9.54
N SER A 8 17.91 -20.67 10.61
CA SER A 8 16.85 -20.77 11.63
C SER A 8 16.66 -19.48 12.45
N LEU A 9 17.73 -18.73 12.72
CA LEU A 9 17.65 -17.43 13.42
C LEU A 9 17.01 -16.36 12.54
N HIS A 10 17.36 -16.32 11.27
CA HIS A 10 16.78 -15.38 10.33
C HIS A 10 15.28 -15.68 10.13
N GLU A 11 14.92 -16.92 9.89
CA GLU A 11 13.52 -17.37 9.74
C GLU A 11 12.69 -17.06 11.00
N HIS A 12 13.26 -17.32 12.19
CA HIS A 12 12.59 -16.99 13.44
C HIS A 12 12.33 -15.48 13.61
N ARG A 13 13.31 -14.64 13.23
CA ARG A 13 13.14 -13.18 13.23
C ARG A 13 12.07 -12.73 12.26
N GLN A 14 12.02 -13.29 11.04
CA GLN A 14 11.01 -13.00 10.05
C GLN A 14 9.60 -13.41 10.53
N MET A 15 9.46 -14.61 11.08
CA MET A 15 8.20 -15.08 11.64
C MET A 15 7.72 -14.19 12.80
N THR A 16 8.62 -13.76 13.68
CA THR A 16 8.28 -12.85 14.78
C THR A 16 7.82 -11.48 14.25
N ARG A 17 8.50 -10.91 13.25
CA ARG A 17 8.10 -9.66 12.60
C ARG A 17 6.70 -9.80 11.97
N HIS A 18 6.45 -10.88 11.24
CA HIS A 18 5.15 -11.14 10.62
C HIS A 18 4.01 -11.22 11.65
N LYS A 19 4.22 -11.93 12.77
CA LYS A 19 3.25 -11.97 13.88
C LYS A 19 2.96 -10.57 14.44
N LEU A 20 3.98 -9.74 14.62
CA LEU A 20 3.83 -8.37 15.11
C LEU A 20 3.08 -7.49 14.11
N PHE A 21 3.34 -7.63 12.82
CA PHE A 21 2.63 -6.91 11.76
C PHE A 21 1.16 -7.30 11.68
N THR A 22 0.85 -8.59 11.74
CA THR A 22 -0.54 -9.07 11.76
C THR A 22 -1.29 -8.55 12.99
N ALA A 23 -0.67 -8.62 14.18
CA ALA A 23 -1.28 -8.10 15.40
C ALA A 23 -1.50 -6.57 15.35
N LEU A 24 -0.52 -5.82 14.84
CA LEU A 24 -0.66 -4.37 14.63
C LEU A 24 -1.83 -4.06 13.71
N SER A 25 -1.90 -4.70 12.53
CA SER A 25 -2.96 -4.50 11.55
C SER A 25 -4.35 -4.77 12.14
N THR A 26 -4.52 -5.88 12.85
CA THR A 26 -5.78 -6.24 13.52
C THR A 26 -6.17 -5.19 14.57
N LEU A 27 -5.28 -4.85 15.49
CA LEU A 27 -5.57 -3.89 16.54
C LEU A 27 -5.82 -2.46 16.00
N MET A 28 -5.11 -2.07 14.95
CA MET A 28 -5.35 -0.80 14.27
C MET A 28 -6.75 -0.75 13.66
N SER A 29 -7.20 -1.83 13.03
CA SER A 29 -8.55 -1.89 12.44
C SER A 29 -9.66 -1.85 13.48
N GLU A 30 -9.43 -2.38 14.67
CA GLU A 30 -10.41 -2.44 15.77
C GLU A 30 -10.50 -1.14 16.57
N ARG A 31 -9.36 -0.50 16.87
CA ARG A 31 -9.27 0.58 17.87
C ARG A 31 -8.57 1.84 17.37
N GLY A 32 -8.01 1.84 16.18
CA GLY A 32 -7.16 2.90 15.67
C GLY A 32 -5.73 2.87 16.27
N PHE A 33 -4.79 3.43 15.53
CA PHE A 33 -3.36 3.41 15.91
C PHE A 33 -3.08 4.08 17.25
N ASP A 34 -3.80 5.15 17.56
CA ASP A 34 -3.54 6.00 18.74
C ASP A 34 -3.75 5.24 20.06
N SER A 35 -4.82 4.43 20.12
CA SER A 35 -5.24 3.70 21.30
C SER A 35 -4.44 2.39 21.53
N VAL A 36 -3.64 1.96 20.55
CA VAL A 36 -2.87 0.71 20.62
C VAL A 36 -1.49 0.96 21.21
N THR A 37 -1.07 0.13 22.17
CA THR A 37 0.28 0.16 22.75
C THR A 37 1.16 -0.97 22.21
N LEU A 38 2.48 -0.82 22.33
CA LEU A 38 3.42 -1.87 21.95
C LEU A 38 3.23 -3.15 22.80
N ALA A 39 2.74 -2.99 24.04
CA ALA A 39 2.42 -4.13 24.92
C ALA A 39 1.17 -4.89 24.45
N ASP A 40 0.15 -4.19 23.96
CA ASP A 40 -1.05 -4.81 23.36
C ASP A 40 -0.67 -5.64 22.14
N ILE A 41 0.19 -5.08 21.27
CA ILE A 41 0.68 -5.75 20.07
C ILE A 41 1.48 -7.01 20.46
N ALA A 42 2.36 -6.93 21.46
CA ALA A 42 3.12 -8.06 21.96
C ALA A 42 2.20 -9.20 22.44
N THR A 43 1.19 -8.85 23.22
CA THR A 43 0.20 -9.79 23.75
C THR A 43 -0.59 -10.45 22.63
N ALA A 44 -1.13 -9.67 21.70
CA ALA A 44 -1.90 -10.17 20.56
C ALA A 44 -1.05 -11.06 19.63
N ALA A 45 0.23 -10.73 19.45
CA ALA A 45 1.17 -11.51 18.64
C ALA A 45 1.67 -12.80 19.33
N GLY A 46 1.41 -12.97 20.63
CA GLY A 46 2.01 -14.06 21.43
C GLY A 46 3.53 -13.96 21.53
N VAL A 47 4.08 -12.73 21.54
CA VAL A 47 5.52 -12.44 21.57
C VAL A 47 5.87 -11.80 22.90
N GLY A 48 6.94 -12.29 23.53
CA GLY A 48 7.41 -11.74 24.80
C GLY A 48 7.80 -10.25 24.67
N ARG A 49 7.49 -9.45 25.71
CA ARG A 49 7.73 -8.00 25.72
C ARG A 49 9.16 -7.63 25.33
N THR A 50 10.17 -8.29 25.92
CA THR A 50 11.58 -8.06 25.61
C THR A 50 11.90 -8.34 24.14
N ALA A 51 11.29 -9.38 23.56
CA ALA A 51 11.51 -9.72 22.15
C ALA A 51 10.95 -8.65 21.21
N VAL A 52 9.81 -8.02 21.55
CA VAL A 52 9.26 -6.91 20.75
C VAL A 52 10.23 -5.74 20.70
N TYR A 53 10.77 -5.31 21.84
CA TYR A 53 11.74 -4.20 21.89
C TYR A 53 13.05 -4.51 21.17
N ASN A 54 13.43 -5.79 21.03
CA ASN A 54 14.58 -6.21 20.23
C ASN A 54 14.33 -6.08 18.70
N HIS A 55 13.07 -6.01 18.28
CA HIS A 55 12.68 -5.82 16.88
C HIS A 55 12.36 -4.36 16.56
N PHE A 56 11.64 -3.68 17.46
CA PHE A 56 11.15 -2.32 17.26
C PHE A 56 11.25 -1.52 18.57
N PRO A 57 11.97 -0.40 18.59
CA PRO A 57 12.15 0.41 19.79
C PRO A 57 10.84 1.04 20.30
N ASP A 58 9.93 1.34 19.39
CA ASP A 58 8.64 1.94 19.68
C ASP A 58 7.55 1.54 18.65
N LYS A 59 6.35 2.00 18.88
CA LYS A 59 5.19 1.67 18.05
C LYS A 59 5.23 2.35 16.66
N GLU A 60 5.87 3.52 16.53
CA GLU A 60 6.05 4.16 15.22
C GLU A 60 7.05 3.40 14.35
N ALA A 61 8.13 2.91 14.94
CA ALA A 61 9.10 2.06 14.26
C ALA A 61 8.48 0.73 13.79
N LEU A 62 7.58 0.16 14.59
CA LEU A 62 6.82 -1.03 14.19
C LEU A 62 5.85 -0.71 13.03
N LEU A 63 5.12 0.40 13.11
CA LEU A 63 4.23 0.85 12.04
C LEU A 63 5.01 1.09 10.75
N LEU A 64 6.14 1.79 10.81
CA LEU A 64 6.99 2.04 9.65
C LEU A 64 7.50 0.73 9.05
N GLY A 65 7.95 -0.21 9.87
CA GLY A 65 8.37 -1.54 9.42
C GLY A 65 7.23 -2.33 8.76
N PHE A 66 6.01 -2.22 9.27
CA PHE A 66 4.81 -2.81 8.68
C PHE A 66 4.49 -2.18 7.31
N ILE A 67 4.43 -0.85 7.23
CA ILE A 67 4.14 -0.13 5.98
C ILE A 67 5.21 -0.41 4.93
N THR A 68 6.50 -0.44 5.31
CA THR A 68 7.59 -0.82 4.41
C THR A 68 7.36 -2.21 3.83
N HIS A 69 7.07 -3.19 4.69
CA HIS A 69 6.83 -4.57 4.27
C HIS A 69 5.64 -4.68 3.31
N GLU A 70 4.51 -4.08 3.66
CA GLU A 70 3.30 -4.09 2.82
C GLU A 70 3.53 -3.39 1.48
N THR A 71 4.22 -2.24 1.48
CA THR A 71 4.54 -1.50 0.24
C THR A 71 5.46 -2.31 -0.68
N GLU A 72 6.49 -2.97 -0.13
CA GLU A 72 7.39 -3.83 -0.90
C GLU A 72 6.64 -5.02 -1.52
N GLN A 73 5.79 -5.70 -0.75
CA GLN A 73 4.98 -6.83 -1.24
C GLN A 73 4.00 -6.37 -2.34
N TYR A 74 3.39 -5.23 -2.12
CA TYR A 74 2.48 -4.64 -3.10
C TYR A 74 3.21 -4.26 -4.39
N ALA A 75 4.31 -3.52 -4.30
CA ALA A 75 5.08 -3.12 -5.47
C ALA A 75 5.54 -4.34 -6.29
N GLN A 76 6.00 -5.40 -5.63
CA GLN A 76 6.37 -6.66 -6.29
C GLN A 76 5.18 -7.31 -7.00
N THR A 77 4.00 -7.33 -6.36
CA THR A 77 2.78 -7.90 -6.94
C THR A 77 2.31 -7.09 -8.13
N LEU A 78 2.33 -5.76 -8.01
CA LEU A 78 1.98 -4.83 -9.08
C LEU A 78 2.94 -4.96 -10.27
N GLU A 79 4.25 -4.96 -10.04
CA GLU A 79 5.25 -5.13 -11.10
C GLU A 79 5.10 -6.45 -11.84
N ARG A 80 4.79 -7.54 -11.11
CA ARG A 80 4.51 -8.85 -11.74
C ARG A 80 3.27 -8.77 -12.62
N ALA A 81 2.17 -8.19 -12.14
CA ALA A 81 0.96 -8.03 -12.94
C ALA A 81 1.19 -7.14 -14.18
N LEU A 82 1.99 -6.09 -14.04
CA LEU A 82 2.33 -5.19 -15.14
C LEU A 82 3.28 -5.83 -16.17
N SER A 83 4.14 -6.75 -15.75
CA SER A 83 5.06 -7.44 -16.69
C SER A 83 4.36 -8.35 -17.70
N GLU A 84 3.12 -8.72 -17.43
CA GLU A 84 2.27 -9.53 -18.33
C GLU A 84 1.55 -8.68 -19.38
N VAL A 85 1.65 -7.36 -19.30
CA VAL A 85 0.91 -6.41 -20.15
C VAL A 85 1.89 -5.38 -20.73
N SER A 86 1.90 -5.23 -22.05
CA SER A 86 2.77 -4.26 -22.74
C SER A 86 2.09 -2.93 -23.06
N ASP A 87 0.77 -2.96 -23.33
CA ASP A 87 -0.01 -1.77 -23.67
C ASP A 87 -0.16 -0.81 -22.47
N PRO A 88 0.24 0.46 -22.57
CA PRO A 88 0.17 1.43 -21.48
C PRO A 88 -1.25 1.68 -20.95
N VAL A 89 -2.28 1.58 -21.79
CA VAL A 89 -3.68 1.75 -21.38
C VAL A 89 -4.10 0.57 -20.50
N GLU A 90 -3.76 -0.65 -20.88
CA GLU A 90 -4.04 -1.84 -20.07
C GLU A 90 -3.16 -1.90 -18.81
N GLN A 91 -1.92 -1.39 -18.87
CA GLN A 91 -1.09 -1.21 -17.67
C GLN A 91 -1.75 -0.22 -16.68
N LEU A 92 -2.32 0.87 -17.17
CA LEU A 92 -3.05 1.82 -16.30
C LEU A 92 -4.32 1.19 -15.71
N ARG A 93 -5.07 0.39 -16.48
CA ARG A 93 -6.21 -0.39 -15.95
C ARG A 93 -5.76 -1.34 -14.85
N THR A 94 -4.69 -2.10 -15.09
CA THR A 94 -4.10 -3.03 -14.12
C THR A 94 -3.70 -2.30 -12.84
N TYR A 95 -3.02 -1.15 -12.97
CA TYR A 95 -2.66 -0.30 -11.82
C TYR A 95 -3.89 0.10 -11.01
N ILE A 96 -4.96 0.60 -11.65
CA ILE A 96 -6.19 1.03 -10.98
C ILE A 96 -6.87 -0.14 -10.23
N ARG A 97 -6.94 -1.32 -10.86
CA ARG A 97 -7.52 -2.53 -10.25
C ARG A 97 -6.73 -2.98 -9.02
N GLN A 98 -5.42 -3.01 -9.12
CA GLN A 98 -4.55 -3.37 -8.00
C GLN A 98 -4.67 -2.35 -6.84
N GLN A 99 -4.72 -1.06 -7.13
CA GLN A 99 -4.96 -0.01 -6.12
C GLN A 99 -6.32 -0.16 -5.42
N ALA A 100 -7.35 -0.56 -6.14
CA ALA A 100 -8.68 -0.80 -5.54
C ALA A 100 -8.67 -1.97 -4.53
N GLN A 101 -7.76 -2.94 -4.68
CA GLN A 101 -7.59 -4.03 -3.71
C GLN A 101 -6.83 -3.59 -2.46
N LEU A 102 -5.84 -2.69 -2.61
CA LEU A 102 -5.05 -2.16 -1.49
C LEU A 102 -5.84 -1.30 -0.51
N THR A 103 -6.81 -0.57 -1.00
CA THR A 103 -7.61 0.36 -0.18
C THR A 103 -8.21 -0.32 1.05
N ARG A 104 -8.39 -1.65 1.02
CA ARG A 104 -8.87 -2.44 2.16
C ARG A 104 -7.85 -2.55 3.31
N VAL A 105 -6.56 -2.49 3.03
CA VAL A 105 -5.51 -2.67 4.05
C VAL A 105 -5.18 -1.37 4.77
N PHE A 106 -5.20 -0.24 4.06
CA PHE A 106 -4.73 1.04 4.58
C PHE A 106 -5.83 2.01 5.06
N HIS A 107 -7.11 1.76 4.72
CA HIS A 107 -8.24 2.60 5.12
C HIS A 107 -9.06 2.06 6.31
N LEU A 108 -8.58 1.02 6.98
CA LEU A 108 -9.32 0.32 8.04
C LEU A 108 -9.09 0.87 9.45
N ALA A 109 -8.35 1.96 9.63
CA ALA A 109 -8.12 2.48 10.97
C ALA A 109 -9.21 3.51 11.34
N PRO A 110 -10.16 3.20 12.25
CA PRO A 110 -10.94 4.23 12.91
C PRO A 110 -10.00 5.12 13.72
N GLY A 111 -10.19 6.43 13.68
CA GLY A 111 -9.38 7.33 14.45
C GLY A 111 -8.88 8.55 13.67
N PRO A 112 -8.12 9.44 14.30
CA PRO A 112 -7.54 10.59 13.63
C PRO A 112 -6.60 10.15 12.50
N ASP A 113 -6.49 10.97 11.46
CA ASP A 113 -5.56 10.76 10.35
C ASP A 113 -4.17 10.44 10.93
N LEU A 114 -3.60 9.31 10.54
CA LEU A 114 -2.26 8.88 10.98
C LEU A 114 -1.22 9.99 10.87
N ARG A 115 -1.39 10.91 9.91
CA ARG A 115 -0.52 12.08 9.74
C ARG A 115 -0.52 13.02 10.94
N THR A 116 -1.59 13.06 11.72
CA THR A 116 -1.69 13.97 12.87
C THR A 116 -1.05 13.42 14.14
N VAL A 117 -0.90 12.09 14.22
CA VAL A 117 -0.39 11.39 15.41
C VAL A 117 1.05 10.91 15.29
N LEU A 118 1.62 10.93 14.07
CA LEU A 118 2.97 10.46 13.82
C LEU A 118 4.00 11.60 13.89
N SER A 119 5.21 11.26 14.31
CA SER A 119 6.35 12.18 14.28
C SER A 119 6.67 12.64 12.85
N ARG A 120 7.24 13.85 12.71
CA ARG A 120 7.64 14.40 11.40
C ARG A 120 8.59 13.48 10.64
N THR A 121 9.49 12.81 11.37
CA THR A 121 10.44 11.85 10.79
C THR A 121 9.72 10.65 10.20
N THR A 122 8.76 10.08 10.93
CA THR A 122 7.96 8.95 10.45
C THR A 122 7.11 9.35 9.24
N GLN A 123 6.50 10.54 9.28
CA GLN A 123 5.75 11.09 8.14
C GLN A 123 6.62 11.26 6.88
N ALA A 124 7.88 11.72 7.03
CA ALA A 124 8.80 11.84 5.90
C ALA A 124 9.11 10.48 5.27
N ARG A 125 9.39 9.47 6.10
CA ARG A 125 9.65 8.10 5.63
C ARG A 125 8.43 7.47 4.97
N LEU A 126 7.21 7.74 5.46
CA LEU A 126 5.98 7.26 4.81
C LEU A 126 5.80 7.88 3.42
N ARG A 127 6.21 9.13 3.21
CA ARG A 127 6.21 9.74 1.86
C ARG A 127 7.19 9.05 0.91
N GLU A 128 8.41 8.72 1.38
CA GLU A 128 9.38 7.94 0.59
C GLU A 128 8.79 6.60 0.12
N HIS A 129 7.99 5.93 0.95
CA HIS A 129 7.31 4.69 0.54
C HIS A 129 6.19 4.93 -0.49
N ALA A 130 5.45 6.02 -0.36
CA ALA A 130 4.44 6.40 -1.36
C ALA A 130 5.08 6.64 -2.73
N GLU A 131 6.27 7.25 -2.78
CA GLU A 131 7.03 7.51 -4.01
C GLU A 131 7.37 6.23 -4.79
N ILE A 132 7.54 5.09 -4.13
CA ILE A 132 7.78 3.79 -4.78
C ILE A 132 6.61 3.44 -5.71
N VAL A 133 5.39 3.52 -5.20
CA VAL A 133 4.18 3.21 -5.97
C VAL A 133 3.89 4.29 -7.01
N GLU A 134 4.12 5.56 -6.67
CA GLU A 134 3.97 6.67 -7.60
C GLU A 134 4.93 6.57 -8.78
N SER A 135 6.15 6.08 -8.58
CA SER A 135 7.13 5.90 -9.66
C SER A 135 6.64 4.92 -10.74
N ILE A 136 5.87 3.90 -10.34
CA ILE A 136 5.25 2.94 -11.26
C ILE A 136 4.20 3.66 -12.13
N LEU A 137 3.32 4.46 -11.53
CA LEU A 137 2.33 5.23 -12.28
C LEU A 137 2.98 6.24 -13.22
N LYS A 138 4.03 6.96 -12.76
CA LYS A 138 4.80 7.88 -13.61
C LYS A 138 5.38 7.18 -14.84
N ARG A 139 5.89 5.97 -14.67
CA ARG A 139 6.43 5.16 -15.77
C ARG A 139 5.34 4.79 -16.78
N ILE A 140 4.18 4.34 -16.33
CA ILE A 140 3.03 3.99 -17.19
C ILE A 140 2.58 5.22 -18.00
N LEU A 141 2.41 6.38 -17.35
CA LEU A 141 1.98 7.60 -18.02
C LEU A 141 3.00 8.07 -19.06
N ARG A 142 4.31 8.04 -18.74
CA ARG A 142 5.37 8.40 -19.69
C ARG A 142 5.41 7.46 -20.89
N ALA A 143 5.26 6.15 -20.68
CA ALA A 143 5.18 5.19 -21.77
C ALA A 143 3.98 5.47 -22.68
N GLY A 144 2.79 5.69 -22.11
CA GLY A 144 1.60 6.00 -22.89
C GLY A 144 1.69 7.32 -23.67
N ILE A 145 2.35 8.34 -23.14
CA ILE A 145 2.64 9.59 -23.89
C ILE A 145 3.62 9.30 -25.04
N ALA A 146 4.68 8.57 -24.79
CA ALA A 146 5.70 8.25 -25.80
C ALA A 146 5.12 7.39 -26.96
N GLU A 147 4.15 6.53 -26.67
CA GLU A 147 3.45 5.69 -27.66
C GLU A 147 2.24 6.41 -28.31
N GLY A 148 1.88 7.62 -27.84
CA GLY A 148 0.78 8.41 -28.38
C GLY A 148 -0.61 7.97 -27.91
N GLU A 149 -0.68 7.07 -26.92
CA GLU A 149 -1.94 6.62 -26.28
C GLU A 149 -2.53 7.68 -25.35
N PHE A 150 -1.66 8.48 -24.72
CA PHE A 150 -2.03 9.62 -23.89
C PHE A 150 -1.50 10.91 -24.52
N PRO A 151 -2.24 12.05 -24.41
CA PRO A 151 -1.73 13.35 -24.82
C PRO A 151 -0.58 13.81 -23.91
N GLU A 152 0.25 14.71 -24.39
CA GLU A 152 1.24 15.44 -23.57
C GLU A 152 0.54 16.10 -22.38
N GLN A 153 1.07 15.88 -21.20
CA GLN A 153 0.55 16.41 -19.95
C GLN A 153 1.65 16.47 -18.88
N ASP A 154 1.44 17.30 -17.86
CA ASP A 154 2.34 17.36 -16.71
C ASP A 154 2.16 16.12 -15.84
N ILE A 155 3.22 15.32 -15.74
CA ILE A 155 3.20 14.02 -15.05
C ILE A 155 2.96 14.18 -13.54
N GLU A 156 3.60 15.15 -12.89
CA GLU A 156 3.50 15.27 -11.43
C GLU A 156 2.08 15.61 -10.96
N PRO A 157 1.40 16.64 -11.47
CA PRO A 157 0.01 16.91 -11.14
C PRO A 157 -0.92 15.75 -11.55
N THR A 158 -0.68 15.12 -12.72
CA THR A 158 -1.52 14.00 -13.19
C THR A 158 -1.46 12.82 -12.21
N VAL A 159 -0.25 12.44 -11.75
CA VAL A 159 -0.08 11.38 -10.74
C VAL A 159 -0.83 11.72 -9.45
N GLN A 160 -0.71 12.97 -8.97
CA GLN A 160 -1.41 13.40 -7.76
C GLN A 160 -2.93 13.33 -7.91
N LEU A 161 -3.47 13.76 -9.05
CA LEU A 161 -4.91 13.71 -9.33
C LEU A 161 -5.42 12.28 -9.46
N VAL A 162 -4.70 11.42 -10.16
CA VAL A 162 -5.04 9.99 -10.27
C VAL A 162 -5.02 9.35 -8.87
N ASN A 163 -3.97 9.56 -8.08
CA ASN A 163 -3.90 9.02 -6.73
C ASN A 163 -5.00 9.58 -5.81
N ALA A 164 -5.38 10.85 -5.95
CA ALA A 164 -6.52 11.43 -5.22
C ALA A 164 -7.85 10.74 -5.58
N CYS A 165 -8.06 10.41 -6.86
CA CYS A 165 -9.22 9.63 -7.29
C CYS A 165 -9.24 8.20 -6.75
N LEU A 166 -8.06 7.62 -6.49
CA LEU A 166 -7.92 6.26 -5.97
C LEU A 166 -7.96 6.21 -4.44
N SER A 167 -7.55 7.30 -3.78
CA SER A 167 -7.55 7.41 -2.32
C SER A 167 -8.94 7.81 -1.79
N GLY A 168 -9.26 7.39 -0.57
CA GLY A 168 -10.50 7.82 0.11
C GLY A 168 -11.80 7.25 -0.45
N ARG A 169 -11.74 6.28 -1.35
CA ARG A 169 -12.93 5.62 -1.88
C ARG A 169 -13.49 4.64 -0.85
N LEU A 170 -14.78 4.77 -0.57
CA LEU A 170 -15.53 3.69 0.08
C LEU A 170 -15.62 2.53 -0.92
N VAL A 171 -14.89 1.46 -0.65
CA VAL A 171 -15.00 0.22 -1.43
C VAL A 171 -16.17 -0.55 -0.86
N PRO A 172 -17.26 -0.76 -1.62
CA PRO A 172 -18.42 -1.50 -1.14
C PRO A 172 -18.04 -2.92 -0.70
N ASP A 173 -18.70 -3.42 0.33
CA ASP A 173 -18.52 -4.81 0.76
C ASP A 173 -19.13 -5.79 -0.23
N ASP A 174 -20.24 -5.41 -0.85
CA ASP A 174 -20.88 -6.21 -1.90
C ASP A 174 -19.96 -6.36 -3.13
N PRO A 175 -19.68 -7.60 -3.58
CA PRO A 175 -18.76 -7.86 -4.69
C PRO A 175 -19.19 -7.20 -6.01
N GLU A 176 -20.49 -7.19 -6.33
CA GLU A 176 -20.97 -6.59 -7.58
C GLU A 176 -20.90 -5.06 -7.56
N ALA A 177 -21.25 -4.45 -6.42
CA ALA A 177 -21.13 -3.00 -6.25
C ALA A 177 -19.64 -2.57 -6.30
N ARG A 178 -18.74 -3.40 -5.75
CA ARG A 178 -17.29 -3.19 -5.83
C ARG A 178 -16.79 -3.20 -7.27
N GLU A 179 -17.16 -4.22 -8.02
CA GLU A 179 -16.77 -4.36 -9.42
C GLU A 179 -17.28 -3.17 -10.27
N ARG A 180 -18.53 -2.74 -10.04
CA ARG A 180 -19.08 -1.52 -10.66
C ARG A 180 -18.27 -0.27 -10.30
N ALA A 181 -17.87 -0.12 -9.03
CA ALA A 181 -17.09 1.02 -8.57
C ALA A 181 -15.69 1.04 -9.19
N VAL A 182 -15.05 -0.12 -9.33
CA VAL A 182 -13.75 -0.24 -9.99
C VAL A 182 -13.86 0.14 -11.46
N ARG A 183 -14.81 -0.43 -12.20
CA ARG A 183 -15.05 -0.08 -13.62
C ARG A 183 -15.33 1.42 -13.81
N ALA A 184 -16.16 2.00 -12.94
CA ALA A 184 -16.45 3.44 -13.02
C ALA A 184 -15.18 4.29 -12.81
N THR A 185 -14.29 3.87 -11.92
CA THR A 185 -13.02 4.58 -11.70
C THR A 185 -12.05 4.41 -12.87
N GLU A 186 -11.93 3.21 -13.42
CA GLU A 186 -11.15 2.98 -14.63
C GLU A 186 -11.63 3.93 -15.74
N ALA A 187 -12.93 3.92 -16.03
CA ALA A 187 -13.51 4.76 -17.05
C ALA A 187 -13.29 6.26 -16.78
N PHE A 188 -13.34 6.70 -15.52
CA PHE A 188 -13.09 8.08 -15.14
C PHE A 188 -11.62 8.45 -15.33
N VAL A 189 -10.68 7.66 -14.78
CA VAL A 189 -9.25 7.94 -14.85
C VAL A 189 -8.77 7.90 -16.30
N LEU A 190 -9.16 6.89 -17.09
CA LEU A 190 -8.79 6.80 -18.50
C LEU A 190 -9.24 8.03 -19.31
N ARG A 191 -10.45 8.50 -19.09
CA ARG A 191 -10.92 9.75 -19.71
C ARG A 191 -10.14 10.97 -19.23
N ALA A 192 -9.83 11.02 -17.94
CA ALA A 192 -9.10 12.15 -17.34
C ALA A 192 -7.66 12.25 -17.86
N VAL A 193 -6.98 11.13 -18.09
CA VAL A 193 -5.63 11.11 -18.69
C VAL A 193 -5.68 11.23 -20.23
N GLY A 194 -6.88 11.30 -20.82
CA GLY A 194 -7.07 11.60 -22.23
C GLY A 194 -6.86 10.42 -23.18
N THR A 195 -7.15 9.17 -22.74
CA THR A 195 -7.05 8.02 -23.66
C THR A 195 -7.94 8.21 -24.87
N ARG A 196 -7.47 7.82 -26.06
CA ARG A 196 -8.23 7.83 -27.31
C ARG A 196 -9.13 6.59 -27.45
N VAL A 197 -9.06 5.64 -26.51
CA VAL A 197 -9.86 4.42 -26.54
C VAL A 197 -11.30 4.74 -26.16
N ALA A 198 -12.24 4.34 -27.00
CA ALA A 198 -13.65 4.37 -26.66
C ALA A 198 -13.88 3.53 -25.39
N VAL A 199 -14.35 4.18 -24.33
CA VAL A 199 -14.74 3.50 -23.09
C VAL A 199 -16.06 2.80 -23.38
N ALA A 200 -16.03 1.49 -23.61
CA ALA A 200 -17.21 0.64 -23.80
C ALA A 200 -18.03 0.50 -22.52
#